data_9b7782ec18cf8d86f091ff7a0c81fffc
#
_entry.id   9b7782ec18cf8d86f091ff7a0c81fffc
#
_cell.length_a   1.000
_cell.length_b   1.000
_cell.length_c   1.000
_cell.angle_alpha   90.00
_cell.angle_beta   90.00
_cell.angle_gamma   90.00
#
_symmetry.space_group_name_H-M   'P 1'
#
loop_
_entity.id
_entity.type
_entity.pdbx_description
1 polymer ?
#
loop_
_entity_poly.entity_id
_entity_poly.type
_entity_poly.pdbx_seq_one_letter_code
_entity_poly.pdbx_strand_id
1 'polypeptide(L)'
;IKSAILGIECGGTRTVALLAHGTGPALKREEFGPANLRLLDDAKLARHFRKIKAAFPAPDLLGIGMAGARTESDRARIRKASALVWKGVPCLATNDLETALAAGRAKRPSANAILPAARILILSGTGSCCYGRNSAGKTKKLGGWGHLLGDKGSGFEIGMRALKAIVYYLDLNGRWTTLGKRVLRALNLNEPNELIDWVRDAPKGDIAALAPDVFAAAAKRDSIAIDILTGASSSLARDAVHCAKPLAETGELVEVVFA
;
A
#
# COMPACT_ATOMS: atom_id res chain seq x y z
N ILE A 1 1.46 -20.62 27.88
CA ILE A 1 0.38 -20.33 26.89
C ILE A 1 0.86 -19.15 26.05
N LYS A 2 0.95 -19.32 24.72
CA LYS A 2 1.32 -18.21 23.83
C LYS A 2 0.11 -17.29 23.68
N SER A 3 0.31 -15.98 23.93
CA SER A 3 -0.75 -14.97 23.82
C SER A 3 -1.35 -14.92 22.42
N ALA A 4 -2.69 -14.82 22.35
CA ALA A 4 -3.40 -14.62 21.12
C ALA A 4 -3.33 -13.12 20.71
N ILE A 5 -2.74 -12.85 19.56
CA ILE A 5 -2.52 -11.51 19.03
C ILE A 5 -3.41 -11.31 17.81
N LEU A 6 -4.23 -10.26 17.83
CA LEU A 6 -5.00 -9.84 16.66
C LEU A 6 -4.33 -8.60 16.06
N GLY A 7 -3.72 -8.79 14.89
CA GLY A 7 -3.16 -7.73 14.06
C GLY A 7 -4.22 -7.24 13.08
N ILE A 8 -4.42 -5.92 12.99
CA ILE A 8 -5.38 -5.28 12.09
C ILE A 8 -4.64 -4.22 11.29
N GLU A 9 -4.63 -4.36 9.97
CA GLU A 9 -4.13 -3.34 9.04
C GLU A 9 -5.32 -2.73 8.31
N CYS A 10 -5.58 -1.45 8.55
CA CYS A 10 -6.67 -0.69 7.96
C CYS A 10 -6.13 0.19 6.83
N GLY A 11 -6.30 -0.24 5.60
CA GLY A 11 -5.89 0.50 4.40
C GLY A 11 -7.01 1.32 3.78
N GLY A 12 -6.64 2.13 2.79
CA GLY A 12 -7.60 2.97 2.03
C GLY A 12 -8.53 2.18 1.11
N THR A 13 -8.19 0.93 0.77
CA THR A 13 -8.96 0.07 -0.15
C THR A 13 -9.60 -1.10 0.59
N ARG A 14 -8.93 -1.66 1.60
CA ARG A 14 -9.40 -2.79 2.41
C ARG A 14 -8.80 -2.74 3.80
N THR A 15 -9.37 -3.52 4.71
CA THR A 15 -8.81 -3.86 6.02
C THR A 15 -8.48 -5.34 6.04
N VAL A 16 -7.31 -5.71 6.53
CA VAL A 16 -6.92 -7.11 6.76
C VAL A 16 -6.74 -7.33 8.27
N ALA A 17 -7.37 -8.36 8.79
CA ALA A 17 -7.18 -8.79 10.18
C ALA A 17 -6.61 -10.21 10.24
N LEU A 18 -5.62 -10.42 11.11
CA LEU A 18 -4.89 -11.66 11.31
C LEU A 18 -4.85 -12.01 12.78
N LEU A 19 -5.24 -13.23 13.12
CA LEU A 19 -5.06 -13.79 14.46
C LEU A 19 -3.90 -14.77 14.45
N ALA A 20 -2.99 -14.64 15.41
CA ALA A 20 -1.88 -15.56 15.59
C ALA A 20 -1.56 -15.78 17.08
N HIS A 21 -0.85 -16.86 17.42
CA HIS A 21 -0.26 -17.05 18.75
C HIS A 21 1.21 -16.61 18.75
N GLY A 22 1.50 -15.51 19.43
CA GLY A 22 2.84 -14.91 19.47
C GLY A 22 3.36 -14.58 18.06
N THR A 23 4.54 -15.09 17.68
CA THR A 23 5.14 -14.93 16.34
C THR A 23 4.89 -16.14 15.43
N GLY A 24 3.90 -16.97 15.75
CA GLY A 24 3.53 -18.14 14.95
C GLY A 24 2.79 -17.77 13.65
N PRO A 25 2.46 -18.79 12.84
CA PRO A 25 1.68 -18.57 11.63
C PRO A 25 0.29 -18.03 11.97
N ALA A 26 -0.32 -17.36 11.00
CA ALA A 26 -1.69 -16.89 11.13
C ALA A 26 -2.65 -18.09 11.28
N LEU A 27 -3.47 -18.07 12.33
CA LEU A 27 -4.51 -19.07 12.59
C LEU A 27 -5.78 -18.75 11.82
N LYS A 28 -6.06 -17.44 11.65
CA LYS A 28 -7.22 -16.96 10.93
C LYS A 28 -6.88 -15.62 10.26
N ARG A 29 -7.32 -15.46 9.02
CA ARG A 29 -7.21 -14.23 8.24
C ARG A 29 -8.57 -13.90 7.64
N GLU A 30 -8.99 -12.64 7.79
CA GLU A 30 -10.24 -12.12 7.22
C GLU A 30 -10.01 -10.74 6.60
N GLU A 31 -10.78 -10.44 5.57
CA GLU A 31 -10.77 -9.13 4.91
C GLU A 31 -12.10 -8.39 5.13
N PHE A 32 -11.99 -7.07 5.34
CA PHE A 32 -13.12 -6.16 5.55
C PHE A 32 -12.99 -4.96 4.62
N GLY A 33 -14.03 -4.17 4.52
CA GLY A 33 -14.02 -2.93 3.75
C GLY A 33 -12.93 -1.93 4.19
N PRO A 34 -12.72 -0.86 3.41
CA PRO A 34 -11.70 0.14 3.69
C PRO A 34 -11.93 0.88 5.01
N ALA A 35 -10.84 1.29 5.66
CA ALA A 35 -10.88 2.14 6.82
C ALA A 35 -9.69 3.11 6.82
N ASN A 36 -9.99 4.40 6.65
CA ASN A 36 -9.04 5.48 6.76
C ASN A 36 -9.49 6.42 7.87
N LEU A 37 -8.60 6.71 8.82
CA LEU A 37 -8.93 7.50 10.01
C LEU A 37 -9.47 8.90 9.70
N ARG A 38 -9.07 9.48 8.56
CA ARG A 38 -9.51 10.81 8.11
C ARG A 38 -10.91 10.82 7.51
N LEU A 39 -11.41 9.65 7.10
CA LEU A 39 -12.72 9.49 6.45
C LEU A 39 -13.80 8.92 7.39
N LEU A 40 -13.40 8.49 8.58
CA LEU A 40 -14.29 7.88 9.56
C LEU A 40 -14.48 8.79 10.78
N ASP A 41 -15.73 9.02 11.18
CA ASP A 41 -16.04 9.51 12.51
C ASP A 41 -15.87 8.41 13.57
N ASP A 42 -15.93 8.76 14.86
CA ASP A 42 -15.70 7.82 15.95
C ASP A 42 -16.75 6.69 15.99
N ALA A 43 -17.99 6.98 15.61
CA ALA A 43 -19.06 5.99 15.58
C ALA A 43 -18.84 4.95 14.47
N LYS A 44 -18.46 5.41 13.27
CA LYS A 44 -18.12 4.54 12.14
C LYS A 44 -16.87 3.71 12.42
N LEU A 45 -15.85 4.31 13.05
CA LEU A 45 -14.64 3.60 13.46
C LEU A 45 -14.96 2.48 14.47
N ALA A 46 -15.73 2.77 15.51
CA ALA A 46 -16.15 1.76 16.47
C ALA A 46 -17.03 0.67 15.82
N ARG A 47 -17.89 1.03 14.87
CA ARG A 47 -18.71 0.06 14.12
C ARG A 47 -17.83 -0.86 13.27
N HIS A 48 -16.81 -0.32 12.61
CA HIS A 48 -15.85 -1.10 11.84
C HIS A 48 -15.12 -2.11 12.72
N PHE A 49 -14.64 -1.69 13.89
CA PHE A 49 -13.99 -2.58 14.86
C PHE A 49 -14.94 -3.65 15.42
N ARG A 50 -16.24 -3.35 15.65
CA ARG A 50 -17.23 -4.37 16.05
C ARG A 50 -17.42 -5.45 15.00
N LYS A 51 -17.41 -5.10 13.71
CA LYS A 51 -17.46 -6.09 12.61
C LYS A 51 -16.26 -7.04 12.66
N ILE A 52 -15.06 -6.49 12.88
CA ILE A 52 -13.86 -7.31 13.02
C ILE A 52 -13.94 -8.21 14.26
N LYS A 53 -14.34 -7.65 15.41
CA LYS A 53 -14.49 -8.42 16.64
C LYS A 53 -15.43 -9.62 16.48
N ALA A 54 -16.53 -9.46 15.76
CA ALA A 54 -17.52 -10.53 15.53
C ALA A 54 -16.92 -11.70 14.72
N ALA A 55 -15.88 -11.48 13.95
CA ALA A 55 -15.25 -12.49 13.13
C ALA A 55 -14.11 -13.25 13.84
N PHE A 56 -13.62 -12.78 14.98
CA PHE A 56 -12.47 -13.36 15.68
C PHE A 56 -12.78 -13.68 17.14
N PRO A 57 -12.14 -14.72 17.72
CA PRO A 57 -12.16 -14.94 19.15
C PRO A 57 -11.49 -13.78 19.90
N ALA A 58 -11.71 -13.67 21.19
CA ALA A 58 -11.11 -12.63 22.02
C ALA A 58 -9.58 -12.73 22.00
N PRO A 59 -8.86 -11.67 21.60
CA PRO A 59 -7.41 -11.64 21.65
C PRO A 59 -6.91 -11.19 23.04
N ASP A 60 -5.67 -11.55 23.37
CA ASP A 60 -4.96 -11.04 24.54
C ASP A 60 -4.28 -9.68 24.26
N LEU A 61 -3.97 -9.40 22.99
CA LEU A 61 -3.29 -8.18 22.54
C LEU A 61 -3.79 -7.76 21.15
N LEU A 62 -3.88 -6.45 20.94
CA LEU A 62 -4.22 -5.84 19.66
C LEU A 62 -3.04 -5.07 19.09
N GLY A 63 -2.76 -5.26 17.79
CA GLY A 63 -1.90 -4.39 16.99
C GLY A 63 -2.73 -3.78 15.87
N ILE A 64 -2.90 -2.44 15.83
CA ILE A 64 -3.72 -1.77 14.82
C ILE A 64 -2.87 -0.75 14.06
N GLY A 65 -2.63 -1.01 12.77
CA GLY A 65 -2.07 -0.05 11.82
C GLY A 65 -3.19 0.54 10.97
N MET A 66 -3.29 1.88 10.91
CA MET A 66 -4.40 2.52 10.20
C MET A 66 -3.95 3.65 9.29
N ALA A 67 -4.38 3.59 8.03
CA ALA A 67 -4.23 4.66 7.07
C ALA A 67 -4.80 5.99 7.60
N GLY A 68 -4.09 7.08 7.37
CA GLY A 68 -4.49 8.39 7.84
C GLY A 68 -4.07 8.72 9.29
N ALA A 69 -3.55 7.78 10.06
CA ALA A 69 -2.95 8.04 11.37
C ALA A 69 -1.57 8.71 11.19
N ARG A 70 -1.41 9.94 11.69
CA ARG A 70 -0.18 10.74 11.49
C ARG A 70 0.44 11.19 12.81
N THR A 71 -0.38 11.42 13.83
CA THR A 71 0.00 12.02 15.10
C THR A 71 -0.27 11.08 16.27
N GLU A 72 0.27 11.40 17.45
CA GLU A 72 -0.06 10.66 18.67
C GLU A 72 -1.53 10.82 19.06
N SER A 73 -2.14 11.97 18.78
CA SER A 73 -3.59 12.16 18.95
C SER A 73 -4.40 11.20 18.08
N ASP A 74 -3.96 10.92 16.84
CA ASP A 74 -4.60 9.94 15.98
C ASP A 74 -4.48 8.52 16.55
N ARG A 75 -3.30 8.15 17.05
CA ARG A 75 -3.07 6.86 17.72
C ARG A 75 -3.92 6.71 18.99
N ALA A 76 -4.03 7.78 19.78
CA ALA A 76 -4.91 7.80 20.95
C ALA A 76 -6.39 7.62 20.58
N ARG A 77 -6.84 8.23 19.48
CA ARG A 77 -8.18 8.03 18.93
C ARG A 77 -8.46 6.57 18.56
N ILE A 78 -7.50 5.91 17.91
CA ILE A 78 -7.59 4.48 17.56
C ILE A 78 -7.67 3.64 18.84
N ARG A 79 -6.80 3.88 19.83
CA ARG A 79 -6.81 3.16 21.12
C ARG A 79 -8.14 3.35 21.86
N LYS A 80 -8.67 4.57 21.88
CA LYS A 80 -9.97 4.87 22.49
C LYS A 80 -11.10 4.07 21.81
N ALA A 81 -11.13 4.07 20.48
CA ALA A 81 -12.14 3.34 19.73
C ALA A 81 -12.02 1.80 19.92
N SER A 82 -10.79 1.27 19.96
CA SER A 82 -10.55 -0.15 20.22
C SER A 82 -10.96 -0.56 21.64
N ALA A 83 -10.69 0.27 22.65
CA ALA A 83 -11.07 0.00 24.05
C ALA A 83 -12.59 -0.08 24.25
N LEU A 84 -13.38 0.66 23.45
CA LEU A 84 -14.86 0.54 23.46
C LEU A 84 -15.35 -0.82 22.97
N VAL A 85 -14.54 -1.48 22.12
CA VAL A 85 -14.91 -2.75 21.48
C VAL A 85 -14.28 -3.94 22.21
N TRP A 86 -12.99 -3.90 22.50
CA TRP A 86 -12.25 -4.93 23.23
C TRP A 86 -11.86 -4.41 24.62
N LYS A 87 -12.82 -4.45 25.54
CA LYS A 87 -12.63 -3.95 26.90
C LYS A 87 -11.48 -4.69 27.59
N GLY A 88 -10.53 -3.96 28.16
CA GLY A 88 -9.42 -4.50 28.92
C GLY A 88 -8.27 -5.11 28.07
N VAL A 89 -8.41 -5.15 26.74
CA VAL A 89 -7.34 -5.68 25.87
C VAL A 89 -6.35 -4.57 25.52
N PRO A 90 -5.06 -4.74 25.81
CA PRO A 90 -4.02 -3.77 25.42
C PRO A 90 -3.96 -3.58 23.91
N CYS A 91 -3.77 -2.34 23.46
CA CYS A 91 -3.73 -1.99 22.05
C CYS A 91 -2.51 -1.16 21.70
N LEU A 92 -1.67 -1.68 20.80
CA LEU A 92 -0.67 -0.91 20.09
C LEU A 92 -1.30 -0.31 18.83
N ALA A 93 -1.41 1.02 18.76
CA ALA A 93 -1.92 1.71 17.59
C ALA A 93 -0.77 2.41 16.84
N THR A 94 -0.76 2.26 15.52
CA THR A 94 0.23 2.85 14.63
C THR A 94 -0.40 3.22 13.28
N ASN A 95 0.41 3.62 12.29
CA ASN A 95 -0.06 3.83 10.93
C ASN A 95 0.16 2.55 10.07
N ASP A 96 -0.48 2.53 8.91
CA ASP A 96 -0.40 1.46 7.93
C ASP A 96 1.03 1.22 7.41
N LEU A 97 1.84 2.27 7.24
CA LEU A 97 3.21 2.18 6.74
C LEU A 97 4.15 1.51 7.76
N GLU A 98 4.00 1.81 9.04
CA GLU A 98 4.77 1.15 10.10
C GLU A 98 4.42 -0.34 10.19
N THR A 99 3.15 -0.68 10.02
CA THR A 99 2.68 -2.07 9.99
C THR A 99 3.26 -2.82 8.79
N ALA A 100 3.21 -2.23 7.60
CA ALA A 100 3.77 -2.81 6.38
C ALA A 100 5.30 -2.99 6.49
N LEU A 101 6.02 -1.97 7.03
CA LEU A 101 7.45 -2.06 7.26
C LEU A 101 7.80 -3.17 8.28
N ALA A 102 6.98 -3.36 9.31
CA ALA A 102 7.16 -4.42 10.30
C ALA A 102 6.90 -5.81 9.71
N ALA A 103 5.89 -5.94 8.84
CA ALA A 103 5.54 -7.20 8.18
C ALA A 103 6.65 -7.74 7.26
N GLY A 104 7.43 -6.85 6.65
CA GLY A 104 8.59 -7.22 5.83
C GLY A 104 9.75 -7.90 6.58
N ARG A 105 9.67 -8.08 7.88
CA ARG A 105 10.64 -8.88 8.66
C ARG A 105 10.38 -10.37 8.47
N ALA A 106 10.87 -10.93 7.39
CA ALA A 106 10.62 -12.34 7.04
C ALA A 106 11.23 -13.37 7.99
N LYS A 107 12.31 -13.07 8.74
CA LYS A 107 12.94 -13.97 9.73
C LYS A 107 13.62 -13.14 10.83
N ARG A 108 13.69 -13.70 12.06
CA ARG A 108 14.60 -13.16 13.08
C ARG A 108 16.02 -13.24 12.52
N PRO A 109 16.80 -12.14 12.56
CA PRO A 109 18.20 -12.21 12.17
C PRO A 109 18.90 -13.28 13.02
N SER A 110 19.82 -14.03 12.42
CA SER A 110 20.71 -14.91 13.18
C SER A 110 21.52 -14.08 14.19
N ALA A 111 22.03 -14.73 15.23
CA ALA A 111 22.81 -14.06 16.29
C ALA A 111 23.99 -13.21 15.74
N ASN A 112 24.50 -13.57 14.55
CA ASN A 112 25.65 -12.93 13.90
C ASN A 112 25.24 -12.08 12.67
N ALA A 113 23.95 -11.80 12.46
CA ALA A 113 23.52 -10.99 11.32
C ALA A 113 23.84 -9.51 11.55
N ILE A 114 24.43 -8.87 10.55
CA ILE A 114 24.59 -7.43 10.53
C ILE A 114 23.19 -6.82 10.42
N LEU A 115 22.82 -6.05 11.44
CA LEU A 115 21.54 -5.35 11.43
C LEU A 115 21.60 -4.12 10.52
N PRO A 116 20.58 -3.86 9.70
CA PRO A 116 20.55 -2.67 8.87
C PRO A 116 20.44 -1.40 9.73
N ALA A 117 21.17 -0.35 9.36
CA ALA A 117 21.10 0.97 9.99
C ALA A 117 19.72 1.59 9.84
N ALA A 118 19.10 1.35 8.68
CA ALA A 118 17.73 1.78 8.39
C ALA A 118 16.98 0.72 7.57
N ARG A 119 15.65 0.79 7.66
CA ARG A 119 14.72 -0.01 6.85
C ARG A 119 13.82 0.92 6.06
N ILE A 120 13.66 0.67 4.78
CA ILE A 120 12.87 1.50 3.85
C ILE A 120 11.77 0.63 3.23
N LEU A 121 10.54 1.01 3.46
CA LEU A 121 9.37 0.47 2.77
C LEU A 121 9.18 1.22 1.45
N ILE A 122 9.05 0.50 0.36
CA ILE A 122 8.52 0.97 -0.93
C ILE A 122 7.12 0.39 -1.06
N LEU A 123 6.12 1.23 -0.86
CA LEU A 123 4.73 0.86 -1.07
C LEU A 123 4.32 1.26 -2.50
N SER A 124 3.85 0.29 -3.30
CA SER A 124 3.30 0.52 -4.63
C SER A 124 2.07 -0.35 -4.87
N GLY A 125 0.92 0.20 -4.52
CA GLY A 125 -0.41 -0.36 -4.78
C GLY A 125 -1.23 0.60 -5.65
N THR A 126 -2.48 0.87 -5.28
CA THR A 126 -3.32 1.90 -5.92
C THR A 126 -2.67 3.30 -5.85
N GLY A 127 -1.97 3.61 -4.77
CA GLY A 127 -1.10 4.77 -4.61
C GLY A 127 0.32 4.32 -4.29
N SER A 128 1.25 5.26 -4.05
CA SER A 128 2.62 4.92 -3.69
C SER A 128 3.22 5.87 -2.66
N CYS A 129 4.13 5.37 -1.86
CA CYS A 129 5.03 6.18 -1.03
C CYS A 129 6.24 5.35 -0.58
N CYS A 130 7.31 6.04 -0.19
CA CYS A 130 8.42 5.45 0.55
C CYS A 130 8.34 5.88 2.01
N TYR A 131 8.58 4.95 2.92
CA TYR A 131 8.64 5.20 4.36
C TYR A 131 9.84 4.49 4.96
N GLY A 132 10.66 5.23 5.70
CA GLY A 132 11.85 4.67 6.33
C GLY A 132 11.89 4.91 7.83
N ARG A 133 12.59 4.00 8.53
CA ARG A 133 12.87 4.10 9.97
C ARG A 133 14.27 3.55 10.24
N ASN A 134 15.06 4.26 11.05
CA ASN A 134 16.35 3.78 11.52
C ASN A 134 16.29 3.13 12.92
N SER A 135 17.40 2.59 13.37
CA SER A 135 17.54 1.95 14.69
C SER A 135 17.26 2.89 15.86
N ALA A 136 17.55 4.18 15.72
CA ALA A 136 17.26 5.22 16.71
C ALA A 136 15.79 5.68 16.71
N GLY A 137 14.95 5.10 15.84
CA GLY A 137 13.52 5.44 15.75
C GLY A 137 13.21 6.67 14.90
N LYS A 138 14.21 7.35 14.31
CA LYS A 138 13.99 8.44 13.36
C LYS A 138 13.30 7.92 12.12
N THR A 139 12.30 8.65 11.62
CA THR A 139 11.52 8.28 10.46
C THR A 139 11.58 9.31 9.34
N LYS A 140 11.40 8.86 8.11
CA LYS A 140 11.27 9.69 6.92
C LYS A 140 10.16 9.12 6.03
N LYS A 141 9.36 10.01 5.46
CA LYS A 141 8.35 9.65 4.45
C LYS A 141 8.56 10.52 3.21
N LEU A 142 8.41 9.90 2.03
CA LEU A 142 8.36 10.55 0.71
C LEU A 142 7.15 10.04 -0.06
N GLY A 143 6.43 10.94 -0.71
CA GLY A 143 5.21 10.60 -1.42
C GLY A 143 3.98 10.42 -0.51
N GLY A 144 2.95 9.73 -1.03
CA GLY A 144 1.68 9.54 -0.33
C GLY A 144 0.84 10.83 -0.22
N TRP A 145 0.94 11.69 -1.23
CA TRP A 145 0.15 12.93 -1.37
C TRP A 145 -1.13 12.75 -2.18
N GLY A 146 -1.39 11.51 -2.60
CA GLY A 146 -2.51 11.18 -3.48
C GLY A 146 -2.16 11.32 -4.96
N HIS A 147 -3.03 10.79 -5.80
CA HIS A 147 -2.78 10.59 -7.24
C HIS A 147 -2.65 11.88 -8.06
N LEU A 148 -3.18 13.00 -7.56
CA LEU A 148 -3.09 14.31 -8.25
C LEU A 148 -1.75 14.99 -7.99
N LEU A 149 -1.16 14.82 -6.81
CA LEU A 149 0.06 15.53 -6.38
C LEU A 149 1.27 14.62 -6.26
N GLY A 150 1.08 13.30 -6.33
CA GLY A 150 2.13 12.33 -6.06
C GLY A 150 1.82 10.96 -6.65
N ASP A 151 2.04 9.92 -5.84
CA ASP A 151 1.81 8.51 -6.17
C ASP A 151 2.63 8.01 -7.39
N LYS A 152 3.84 8.55 -7.58
CA LYS A 152 4.75 8.14 -8.67
C LYS A 152 5.09 6.65 -8.56
N GLY A 153 4.98 5.94 -9.67
CA GLY A 153 5.22 4.49 -9.72
C GLY A 153 4.11 3.65 -9.11
N SER A 154 2.95 4.23 -8.79
CA SER A 154 1.76 3.49 -8.35
C SER A 154 1.02 2.83 -9.51
N GLY A 155 0.12 1.89 -9.20
CA GLY A 155 -0.79 1.31 -10.18
C GLY A 155 -1.63 2.37 -10.89
N PHE A 156 -2.08 3.42 -10.17
CA PHE A 156 -2.78 4.54 -10.79
C PHE A 156 -1.91 5.27 -11.83
N GLU A 157 -0.67 5.61 -11.48
CA GLU A 157 0.21 6.29 -12.43
C GLU A 157 0.53 5.40 -13.63
N ILE A 158 0.80 4.12 -13.41
CA ILE A 158 1.06 3.15 -14.48
C ILE A 158 -0.15 3.05 -15.42
N GLY A 159 -1.36 2.90 -14.88
CA GLY A 159 -2.60 2.84 -15.66
C GLY A 159 -2.86 4.14 -16.43
N MET A 160 -2.69 5.28 -15.78
CA MET A 160 -2.87 6.58 -16.43
C MET A 160 -1.83 6.84 -17.53
N ARG A 161 -0.57 6.45 -17.33
CA ARG A 161 0.46 6.53 -18.38
C ARG A 161 0.14 5.62 -19.55
N ALA A 162 -0.40 4.42 -19.30
CA ALA A 162 -0.84 3.52 -20.35
C ALA A 162 -1.96 4.14 -21.19
N LEU A 163 -3.01 4.69 -20.56
CA LEU A 163 -4.10 5.35 -21.25
C LEU A 163 -3.60 6.52 -22.11
N LYS A 164 -2.73 7.39 -21.57
CA LYS A 164 -2.14 8.49 -22.31
C LYS A 164 -1.28 8.02 -23.50
N ALA A 165 -0.47 6.99 -23.31
CA ALA A 165 0.35 6.44 -24.39
C ALA A 165 -0.51 5.80 -25.49
N ILE A 166 -1.58 5.11 -25.13
CA ILE A 166 -2.49 4.49 -26.09
C ILE A 166 -3.11 5.54 -27.02
N VAL A 167 -3.64 6.63 -26.45
CA VAL A 167 -4.25 7.73 -27.22
C VAL A 167 -3.20 8.40 -28.10
N TYR A 168 -2.02 8.73 -27.55
CA TYR A 168 -0.93 9.34 -28.28
C TYR A 168 -0.50 8.52 -29.51
N TYR A 169 -0.29 7.22 -29.35
CA TYR A 169 0.11 6.35 -30.45
C TYR A 169 -1.04 6.08 -31.45
N LEU A 170 -2.29 6.12 -30.99
CA LEU A 170 -3.45 6.09 -31.89
C LEU A 170 -3.46 7.30 -32.81
N ASP A 171 -3.28 8.51 -32.25
CA ASP A 171 -3.25 9.77 -33.00
C ASP A 171 -2.11 9.77 -34.03
N LEU A 172 -0.91 9.28 -33.63
CA LEU A 172 0.25 9.22 -34.55
C LEU A 172 0.11 8.20 -35.67
N ASN A 173 -0.45 7.03 -35.39
CA ASN A 173 -0.37 5.87 -36.28
C ASN A 173 -1.73 5.49 -36.89
N GLY A 174 -2.83 6.09 -36.46
CA GLY A 174 -4.18 5.76 -36.88
C GLY A 174 -4.63 4.32 -36.51
N ARG A 175 -3.93 3.66 -35.58
CA ARG A 175 -4.23 2.29 -35.16
C ARG A 175 -3.81 2.01 -33.73
N TRP A 176 -4.52 1.09 -33.08
CA TRP A 176 -4.23 0.64 -31.74
C TRP A 176 -2.89 -0.10 -31.65
N THR A 177 -2.08 0.25 -30.65
CA THR A 177 -0.91 -0.52 -30.23
C THR A 177 -1.31 -1.87 -29.63
N THR A 178 -0.35 -2.77 -29.41
CA THR A 178 -0.61 -4.04 -28.71
C THR A 178 -1.11 -3.80 -27.29
N LEU A 179 -0.50 -2.85 -26.57
CA LEU A 179 -0.95 -2.40 -25.25
C LEU A 179 -2.38 -1.82 -25.33
N GLY A 180 -2.68 -0.99 -26.35
CA GLY A 180 -3.99 -0.40 -26.54
C GLY A 180 -5.09 -1.44 -26.73
N LYS A 181 -4.87 -2.43 -27.61
CA LYS A 181 -5.81 -3.54 -27.83
C LYS A 181 -6.06 -4.34 -26.55
N ARG A 182 -5.04 -4.50 -25.72
CA ARG A 182 -5.15 -5.21 -24.45
C ARG A 182 -5.99 -4.45 -23.44
N VAL A 183 -5.72 -3.14 -23.28
CA VAL A 183 -6.45 -2.28 -22.34
C VAL A 183 -7.92 -2.13 -22.75
N LEU A 184 -8.21 -1.88 -24.04
CA LEU A 184 -9.59 -1.81 -24.52
C LEU A 184 -10.37 -3.10 -24.25
N ARG A 185 -9.75 -4.26 -24.46
CA ARG A 185 -10.37 -5.54 -24.14
C ARG A 185 -10.64 -5.68 -22.65
N ALA A 186 -9.70 -5.27 -21.78
CA ALA A 186 -9.88 -5.32 -20.34
C ALA A 186 -11.04 -4.42 -19.86
N LEU A 187 -11.27 -3.31 -20.57
CA LEU A 187 -12.35 -2.36 -20.31
C LEU A 187 -13.66 -2.67 -21.03
N ASN A 188 -13.69 -3.69 -21.89
CA ASN A 188 -14.82 -4.00 -22.81
C ASN A 188 -15.23 -2.80 -23.70
N LEU A 189 -14.24 -2.03 -24.15
CA LEU A 189 -14.44 -0.88 -25.05
C LEU A 189 -14.10 -1.27 -26.49
N ASN A 190 -14.87 -0.74 -27.45
CA ASN A 190 -14.71 -1.04 -28.86
C ASN A 190 -14.16 0.17 -29.66
N GLU A 191 -14.52 1.38 -29.22
CA GLU A 191 -14.21 2.61 -29.92
C GLU A 191 -13.31 3.54 -29.10
N PRO A 192 -12.39 4.30 -29.74
CA PRO A 192 -11.49 5.23 -29.05
C PRO A 192 -12.19 6.25 -28.16
N ASN A 193 -13.31 6.80 -28.64
CA ASN A 193 -14.05 7.85 -27.94
C ASN A 193 -14.64 7.36 -26.61
N GLU A 194 -14.93 6.08 -26.47
CA GLU A 194 -15.42 5.48 -25.23
C GLU A 194 -14.41 5.63 -24.07
N LEU A 195 -13.10 5.74 -24.37
CA LEU A 195 -12.08 6.01 -23.36
C LEU A 195 -12.27 7.36 -22.66
N ILE A 196 -12.79 8.37 -23.36
CA ILE A 196 -13.02 9.71 -22.81
C ILE A 196 -14.03 9.63 -21.66
N ASP A 197 -15.16 9.00 -21.93
CA ASP A 197 -16.23 8.84 -20.94
C ASP A 197 -15.80 7.93 -19.81
N TRP A 198 -15.14 6.82 -20.14
CA TRP A 198 -14.65 5.88 -19.13
C TRP A 198 -13.66 6.55 -18.17
N VAL A 199 -12.66 7.28 -18.68
CA VAL A 199 -11.63 7.94 -17.84
C VAL A 199 -12.23 9.05 -16.97
N ARG A 200 -13.21 9.79 -17.50
CA ARG A 200 -13.89 10.86 -16.76
C ARG A 200 -14.57 10.35 -15.50
N ASP A 201 -15.20 9.18 -15.60
CA ASP A 201 -16.03 8.64 -14.52
C ASP A 201 -15.31 7.55 -13.70
N ALA A 202 -14.12 7.10 -14.15
CA ALA A 202 -13.38 6.01 -13.52
C ALA A 202 -12.85 6.40 -12.14
N PRO A 203 -13.18 5.65 -11.08
CA PRO A 203 -12.54 5.77 -9.79
C PRO A 203 -11.03 5.50 -9.90
N LYS A 204 -10.26 6.08 -8.98
CA LYS A 204 -8.81 5.84 -8.90
C LYS A 204 -8.42 4.35 -8.93
N GLY A 205 -9.21 3.51 -8.26
CA GLY A 205 -8.98 2.07 -8.19
C GLY A 205 -9.06 1.38 -9.55
N ASP A 206 -10.00 1.79 -10.39
CA ASP A 206 -10.24 1.18 -11.70
C ASP A 206 -9.12 1.53 -12.68
N ILE A 207 -8.61 2.77 -12.63
CA ILE A 207 -7.41 3.15 -13.39
C ILE A 207 -6.19 2.36 -12.91
N ALA A 208 -6.02 2.19 -11.61
CA ALA A 208 -4.93 1.38 -11.04
C ALA A 208 -5.04 -0.10 -11.43
N ALA A 209 -6.25 -0.62 -11.62
CA ALA A 209 -6.51 -1.99 -12.03
C ALA A 209 -6.00 -2.31 -13.45
N LEU A 210 -5.63 -1.31 -14.25
CA LEU A 210 -4.98 -1.49 -15.55
C LEU A 210 -3.50 -1.86 -15.45
N ALA A 211 -2.85 -1.65 -14.31
CA ALA A 211 -1.41 -1.94 -14.14
C ALA A 211 -1.05 -3.41 -14.47
N PRO A 212 -1.79 -4.43 -14.05
CA PRO A 212 -1.53 -5.82 -14.44
C PRO A 212 -1.49 -6.03 -15.97
N ASP A 213 -2.30 -5.31 -16.74
CA ASP A 213 -2.30 -5.40 -18.20
C ASP A 213 -1.04 -4.78 -18.81
N VAL A 214 -0.50 -3.72 -18.20
CA VAL A 214 0.79 -3.13 -18.59
C VAL A 214 1.93 -4.12 -18.29
N PHE A 215 1.95 -4.75 -17.11
CA PHE A 215 2.93 -5.80 -16.78
C PHE A 215 2.85 -6.97 -17.77
N ALA A 216 1.65 -7.43 -18.09
CA ALA A 216 1.46 -8.52 -19.03
C ALA A 216 1.86 -8.16 -20.47
N ALA A 217 1.72 -6.90 -20.89
CA ALA A 217 2.22 -6.40 -22.16
C ALA A 217 3.76 -6.34 -22.18
N ALA A 218 4.36 -5.82 -21.11
CA ALA A 218 5.82 -5.77 -20.97
C ALA A 218 6.46 -7.17 -20.98
N ALA A 219 5.82 -8.17 -20.34
CA ALA A 219 6.26 -9.55 -20.39
C ALA A 219 6.26 -10.14 -21.83
N LYS A 220 5.44 -9.56 -22.73
CA LYS A 220 5.43 -9.87 -24.17
C LYS A 220 6.33 -8.93 -25.00
N ARG A 221 7.24 -8.21 -24.33
CA ARG A 221 8.20 -7.29 -24.95
C ARG A 221 7.55 -6.09 -25.66
N ASP A 222 6.37 -5.66 -25.22
CA ASP A 222 5.79 -4.39 -25.68
C ASP A 222 6.66 -3.22 -25.18
N SER A 223 7.25 -2.45 -26.09
CA SER A 223 8.19 -1.40 -25.78
C SER A 223 7.58 -0.24 -25.01
N ILE A 224 6.30 0.08 -25.27
CA ILE A 224 5.57 1.15 -24.58
C ILE A 224 5.35 0.75 -23.12
N ALA A 225 4.91 -0.49 -22.91
CA ALA A 225 4.72 -1.02 -21.57
C ALA A 225 6.03 -1.10 -20.76
N ILE A 226 7.13 -1.50 -21.39
CA ILE A 226 8.48 -1.53 -20.79
C ILE A 226 8.91 -0.12 -20.39
N ASP A 227 8.73 0.88 -21.24
CA ASP A 227 9.08 2.28 -20.93
C ASP A 227 8.29 2.82 -19.75
N ILE A 228 6.97 2.57 -19.71
CA ILE A 228 6.11 2.96 -18.60
C ILE A 228 6.61 2.35 -17.28
N LEU A 229 6.90 1.04 -17.25
CA LEU A 229 7.34 0.35 -16.03
C LEU A 229 8.76 0.76 -15.63
N THR A 230 9.65 1.02 -16.58
CA THR A 230 11.00 1.54 -16.32
C THR A 230 10.93 2.92 -15.67
N GLY A 231 10.09 3.81 -16.18
CA GLY A 231 9.86 5.13 -15.58
C GLY A 231 9.26 5.06 -14.17
N ALA A 232 8.31 4.16 -13.97
CA ALA A 232 7.69 3.91 -12.66
C ALA A 232 8.71 3.40 -11.62
N SER A 233 9.47 2.36 -11.98
CA SER A 233 10.49 1.78 -11.10
C SER A 233 11.62 2.76 -10.78
N SER A 234 12.08 3.53 -11.77
CA SER A 234 13.11 4.57 -11.58
C SER A 234 12.64 5.67 -10.62
N SER A 235 11.36 6.04 -10.66
CA SER A 235 10.78 7.02 -9.74
C SER A 235 10.75 6.49 -8.31
N LEU A 236 10.31 5.25 -8.11
CA LEU A 236 10.29 4.59 -6.79
C LEU A 236 11.69 4.40 -6.22
N ALA A 237 12.64 3.96 -7.04
CA ALA A 237 14.03 3.78 -6.61
C ALA A 237 14.66 5.10 -6.15
N ARG A 238 14.45 6.20 -6.88
CA ARG A 238 14.91 7.54 -6.52
C ARG A 238 14.31 8.00 -5.19
N ASP A 239 13.00 7.80 -5.00
CA ASP A 239 12.33 8.17 -3.77
C ASP A 239 12.81 7.33 -2.59
N ALA A 240 13.09 6.03 -2.79
CA ALA A 240 13.68 5.17 -1.77
C ALA A 240 15.08 5.64 -1.33
N VAL A 241 15.94 6.00 -2.28
CA VAL A 241 17.27 6.57 -2.00
C VAL A 241 17.15 7.88 -1.21
N HIS A 242 16.27 8.78 -1.63
CA HIS A 242 16.04 10.04 -0.90
C HIS A 242 15.43 9.83 0.50
N CYS A 243 14.65 8.76 0.67
CA CYS A 243 14.11 8.38 1.97
C CYS A 243 15.21 7.83 2.89
N ALA A 244 16.17 7.08 2.35
CA ALA A 244 17.27 6.47 3.10
C ALA A 244 18.33 7.48 3.58
N LYS A 245 18.69 8.47 2.74
CA LYS A 245 19.75 9.45 3.01
C LYS A 245 19.75 10.07 4.41
N PRO A 246 18.61 10.53 4.99
CA PRO A 246 18.60 11.11 6.34
C PRO A 246 18.56 10.06 7.46
N LEU A 247 18.50 8.77 7.16
CA LEU A 247 18.29 7.67 8.10
C LEU A 247 19.51 6.75 8.26
N ALA A 248 20.42 6.77 7.28
CA ALA A 248 21.65 5.96 7.29
C ALA A 248 22.79 6.79 6.68
N GLU A 249 24.00 6.53 7.11
CA GLU A 249 25.21 7.13 6.56
C GLU A 249 25.66 6.41 5.28
N THR A 250 26.54 7.05 4.52
CA THR A 250 27.10 6.45 3.30
C THR A 250 27.92 5.20 3.65
N GLY A 251 27.62 4.08 3.03
CA GLY A 251 28.27 2.79 3.28
C GLY A 251 27.56 1.91 4.30
N GLU A 252 26.57 2.41 5.04
CA GLU A 252 25.78 1.59 5.95
C GLU A 252 24.75 0.73 5.20
N LEU A 253 24.47 -0.46 5.76
CA LEU A 253 23.48 -1.37 5.22
C LEU A 253 22.06 -0.82 5.42
N VAL A 254 21.29 -0.75 4.34
CA VAL A 254 19.87 -0.40 4.33
C VAL A 254 19.05 -1.57 3.81
N GLU A 255 18.06 -2.01 4.58
CA GLU A 255 17.11 -3.03 4.13
C GLU A 255 15.95 -2.38 3.40
N VAL A 256 15.63 -2.87 2.20
CA VAL A 256 14.47 -2.42 1.42
C VAL A 256 13.37 -3.47 1.49
N VAL A 257 12.17 -3.03 1.84
CA VAL A 257 10.95 -3.83 1.93
C VAL A 257 9.98 -3.37 0.86
N PHE A 258 9.41 -4.29 0.10
CA PHE A 258 8.38 -4.02 -0.92
C PHE A 258 7.00 -4.47 -0.41
N ALA A 259 5.96 -3.64 -0.64
CA ALA A 259 4.57 -3.94 -0.32
C ALA A 259 3.60 -3.33 -1.36
#